data_2ce7a7c9a1fddcb62f93fe57371129ee
#
_entry.id   2ce7a7c9a1fddcb62f93fe57371129ee
#
_cell.length_a   1.000
_cell.length_b   1.000
_cell.length_c   1.000
_cell.angle_alpha   90.00
_cell.angle_beta   90.00
_cell.angle_gamma   90.00
#
_symmetry.space_group_name_H-M   'P 1'
#
loop_
_entity.id
_entity.type
_entity.pdbx_description
1 polymer ?
#
loop_
_entity_poly.entity_id
_entity_poly.type
_entity_poly.pdbx_seq_one_letter_code
_entity_poly.pdbx_strand_id
1 'polypeptide(L)'
;MRLAKLVVRTIVVAIVMFALGFIGHLLLLGHDYVSIVPIMRNTPDMQVYMPLALLSSFCFAAAFVWIYSQGRSSDKPWLGQGLRFGVAVWALASAPLYLTNYMIEPRPGLFVAKVFGWEIIAAMLLGLLVAALSKNDGAAQERET
;
A
#
# COMPACT_ATOMS: atom_id res chain seq x y z
N MET A 1 -7.45 -20.28 -2.98
CA MET A 1 -8.09 -19.44 -1.92
C MET A 1 -9.56 -19.25 -2.26
N ARG A 2 -10.48 -19.38 -1.26
CA ARG A 2 -11.93 -19.16 -1.48
C ARG A 2 -12.18 -17.67 -1.81
N LEU A 3 -13.01 -17.38 -2.81
CA LEU A 3 -13.31 -16.01 -3.29
C LEU A 3 -13.71 -15.05 -2.13
N ALA A 4 -14.53 -15.54 -1.21
CA ALA A 4 -14.97 -14.78 -0.05
C ALA A 4 -13.79 -14.29 0.82
N LYS A 5 -12.77 -15.12 1.05
CA LYS A 5 -11.56 -14.72 1.80
C LYS A 5 -10.76 -13.65 1.04
N LEU A 6 -10.67 -13.77 -0.29
CA LEU A 6 -10.01 -12.76 -1.13
C LEU A 6 -10.71 -11.41 -0.98
N VAL A 7 -12.02 -11.38 -1.13
CA VAL A 7 -12.82 -10.14 -1.03
C VAL A 7 -12.67 -9.49 0.34
N VAL A 8 -12.85 -10.24 1.42
CA VAL A 8 -12.73 -9.71 2.79
C VAL A 8 -11.32 -9.12 3.04
N ARG A 9 -10.26 -9.83 2.65
CA ARG A 9 -8.89 -9.34 2.81
C ARG A 9 -8.63 -8.10 1.97
N THR A 10 -9.13 -8.06 0.74
CA THR A 10 -9.03 -6.88 -0.12
C THR A 10 -9.67 -5.66 0.54
N ILE A 11 -10.87 -5.81 1.10
CA ILE A 11 -11.55 -4.71 1.81
C ILE A 11 -10.72 -4.24 3.02
N VAL A 12 -10.24 -5.16 3.85
CA VAL A 12 -9.43 -4.82 5.03
C VAL A 12 -8.14 -4.11 4.64
N VAL A 13 -7.42 -4.64 3.64
CA VAL A 13 -6.17 -4.02 3.14
C VAL A 13 -6.45 -2.65 2.54
N ALA A 14 -7.55 -2.47 1.77
CA ALA A 14 -7.93 -1.18 1.20
C ALA A 14 -8.23 -0.14 2.28
N ILE A 15 -8.97 -0.52 3.33
CA ILE A 15 -9.27 0.38 4.46
C ILE A 15 -7.98 0.80 5.19
N VAL A 16 -7.10 -0.15 5.50
CA VAL A 16 -5.84 0.15 6.20
C VAL A 16 -4.90 0.97 5.31
N MET A 17 -4.83 0.67 4.02
CA MET A 17 -4.07 1.47 3.06
C MET A 17 -4.57 2.91 3.02
N PHE A 18 -5.88 3.13 2.97
CA PHE A 18 -6.47 4.47 3.00
C PHE A 18 -6.16 5.19 4.31
N ALA A 19 -6.24 4.51 5.45
CA ALA A 19 -5.89 5.06 6.75
C ALA A 19 -4.40 5.44 6.84
N LEU A 20 -3.50 4.59 6.35
CA LEU A 20 -2.06 4.89 6.28
C LEU A 20 -1.77 6.06 5.35
N GLY A 21 -2.46 6.15 4.21
CA GLY A 21 -2.40 7.31 3.32
C GLY A 21 -2.82 8.59 4.04
N PHE A 22 -3.95 8.56 4.73
CA PHE A 22 -4.42 9.70 5.53
C PHE A 22 -3.40 10.11 6.60
N ILE A 23 -2.91 9.16 7.39
CA ILE A 23 -1.91 9.42 8.44
C ILE A 23 -0.64 10.02 7.84
N GLY A 24 -0.08 9.40 6.82
CA GLY A 24 1.17 9.84 6.22
C GLY A 24 1.05 11.19 5.52
N HIS A 25 0.11 11.30 4.60
CA HIS A 25 0.03 12.47 3.73
C HIS A 25 -0.67 13.68 4.36
N LEU A 26 -1.65 13.48 5.23
CA LEU A 26 -2.36 14.60 5.86
C LEU A 26 -1.82 14.95 7.25
N LEU A 27 -1.56 13.96 8.12
CA LEU A 27 -1.15 14.25 9.49
C LEU A 27 0.36 14.47 9.62
N LEU A 28 1.20 13.61 8.99
CA LEU A 28 2.66 13.68 9.13
C LEU A 28 3.29 14.65 8.13
N LEU A 29 2.85 14.65 6.88
CA LEU A 29 3.45 15.40 5.78
C LEU A 29 2.61 16.59 5.33
N GLY A 30 1.43 16.83 5.93
CA GLY A 30 0.50 17.87 5.49
C GLY A 30 1.14 19.25 5.37
N HIS A 31 1.98 19.65 6.33
CA HIS A 31 2.71 20.91 6.28
C HIS A 31 3.72 20.97 5.12
N ASP A 32 4.37 19.86 4.82
CA ASP A 32 5.37 19.79 3.75
C ASP A 32 4.73 19.92 2.35
N TYR A 33 3.43 19.57 2.21
CA TYR A 33 2.69 19.69 0.96
C TYR A 33 2.52 21.13 0.47
N VAL A 34 2.61 22.12 1.35
CA VAL A 34 2.56 23.54 0.98
C VAL A 34 3.62 23.86 -0.09
N SER A 35 4.78 23.20 -0.02
CA SER A 35 5.88 23.40 -0.99
C SER A 35 5.59 22.93 -2.41
N ILE A 36 4.58 22.07 -2.60
CA ILE A 36 4.21 21.52 -3.92
C ILE A 36 2.81 21.94 -4.39
N VAL A 37 2.12 22.80 -3.64
CA VAL A 37 0.79 23.35 -4.04
C VAL A 37 0.76 23.85 -5.49
N PRO A 38 1.79 24.57 -6.02
CA PRO A 38 1.75 25.07 -7.38
C PRO A 38 1.62 24.01 -8.48
N ILE A 39 1.98 22.76 -8.19
CA ILE A 39 1.90 21.66 -9.16
C ILE A 39 0.75 20.70 -8.86
N MET A 40 -0.05 20.99 -7.83
CA MET A 40 -1.22 20.18 -7.45
C MET A 40 -2.51 20.78 -8.03
N ARG A 41 -3.53 19.94 -8.18
CA ARG A 41 -4.90 20.41 -8.43
C ARG A 41 -5.39 21.20 -7.21
N ASN A 42 -6.25 22.19 -7.43
CA ASN A 42 -6.93 22.89 -6.33
C ASN A 42 -7.88 21.95 -5.57
N THR A 43 -8.26 22.33 -4.36
CA THR A 43 -9.09 21.49 -3.48
C THR A 43 -10.47 21.13 -4.07
N PRO A 44 -11.24 22.04 -4.69
CA PRO A 44 -12.49 21.68 -5.34
C PRO A 44 -12.32 20.62 -6.44
N ASP A 45 -11.31 20.77 -7.31
CA ASP A 45 -11.03 19.77 -8.35
C ASP A 45 -10.65 18.41 -7.75
N MET A 46 -9.81 18.39 -6.70
CA MET A 46 -9.44 17.15 -6.03
C MET A 46 -10.66 16.40 -5.48
N GLN A 47 -11.66 17.12 -4.95
CA GLN A 47 -12.89 16.50 -4.44
C GLN A 47 -13.68 15.79 -5.55
N VAL A 48 -13.75 16.38 -6.75
CA VAL A 48 -14.42 15.75 -7.91
C VAL A 48 -13.74 14.41 -8.29
N TYR A 49 -12.41 14.33 -8.15
CA TYR A 49 -11.65 13.13 -8.51
C TYR A 49 -11.42 12.15 -7.33
N MET A 50 -11.97 12.41 -6.15
CA MET A 50 -11.85 11.51 -4.99
C MET A 50 -12.28 10.05 -5.28
N PRO A 51 -13.32 9.77 -6.08
CA PRO A 51 -13.67 8.40 -6.45
C PRO A 51 -12.54 7.63 -7.15
N LEU A 52 -11.66 8.33 -7.89
CA LEU A 52 -10.49 7.68 -8.52
C LEU A 52 -9.47 7.22 -7.49
N ALA A 53 -9.28 7.97 -6.41
CA ALA A 53 -8.40 7.57 -5.32
C ALA A 53 -8.91 6.30 -4.60
N LEU A 54 -10.23 6.22 -4.38
CA LEU A 54 -10.86 5.03 -3.81
C LEU A 54 -10.73 3.82 -4.75
N LEU A 55 -10.99 4.02 -6.05
CA LEU A 55 -10.83 2.96 -7.05
C LEU A 55 -9.37 2.48 -7.13
N SER A 56 -8.41 3.40 -7.14
CA SER A 56 -6.98 3.08 -7.14
C SER A 56 -6.59 2.25 -5.92
N SER A 57 -7.05 2.66 -4.72
CA SER A 57 -6.79 1.93 -3.48
C SER A 57 -7.38 0.52 -3.51
N PHE A 58 -8.58 0.37 -4.04
CA PHE A 58 -9.22 -0.93 -4.18
C PHE A 58 -8.50 -1.84 -5.18
N CYS A 59 -8.15 -1.32 -6.35
CA CYS A 59 -7.39 -2.06 -7.37
C CYS A 59 -6.03 -2.52 -6.83
N PHE A 60 -5.31 -1.61 -6.15
CA PHE A 60 -4.04 -1.95 -5.53
C PHE A 60 -4.22 -3.04 -4.47
N ALA A 61 -5.19 -2.89 -3.55
CA ALA A 61 -5.43 -3.86 -2.48
C ALA A 61 -5.82 -5.24 -3.04
N ALA A 62 -6.63 -5.30 -4.09
CA ALA A 62 -7.02 -6.55 -4.74
C ALA A 62 -5.81 -7.26 -5.34
N ALA A 63 -4.98 -6.55 -6.11
CA ALA A 63 -3.75 -7.08 -6.68
C ALA A 63 -2.76 -7.50 -5.58
N PHE A 64 -2.58 -6.67 -4.56
CA PHE A 64 -1.67 -6.91 -3.42
C PHE A 64 -2.01 -8.21 -2.69
N VAL A 65 -3.29 -8.41 -2.33
CA VAL A 65 -3.77 -9.62 -1.65
C VAL A 65 -3.66 -10.84 -2.57
N TRP A 66 -4.01 -10.69 -3.84
CA TRP A 66 -3.96 -11.77 -4.82
C TRP A 66 -2.52 -12.24 -5.04
N ILE A 67 -1.57 -11.33 -5.31
CA ILE A 67 -0.16 -11.67 -5.53
C ILE A 67 0.44 -12.34 -4.27
N TYR A 68 0.17 -11.78 -3.08
CA TYR A 68 0.62 -12.39 -1.83
C TYR A 68 0.12 -13.83 -1.69
N SER A 69 -1.14 -14.08 -2.03
CA SER A 69 -1.75 -15.41 -1.93
C SER A 69 -1.11 -16.45 -2.87
N GLN A 70 -0.53 -16.01 -3.98
CA GLN A 70 0.14 -16.88 -4.95
C GLN A 70 1.58 -17.22 -4.54
N GLY A 71 2.26 -16.30 -3.88
CA GLY A 71 3.69 -16.45 -3.53
C GLY A 71 3.95 -16.88 -2.08
N ARG A 72 2.91 -16.99 -1.23
CA ARG A 72 3.11 -17.37 0.16
C ARG A 72 3.46 -18.86 0.30
N SER A 73 4.30 -19.19 1.28
CA SER A 73 4.71 -20.55 1.64
C SER A 73 4.25 -20.85 3.07
N SER A 74 3.67 -22.04 3.32
CA SER A 74 3.19 -22.46 4.66
C SER A 74 4.30 -22.84 5.61
N ASP A 75 5.47 -23.24 5.08
CA ASP A 75 6.66 -23.68 5.82
C ASP A 75 7.54 -22.52 6.33
N LYS A 76 7.25 -21.27 5.93
CA LYS A 76 8.05 -20.10 6.30
C LYS A 76 7.32 -19.19 7.29
N PRO A 77 8.07 -18.52 8.20
CA PRO A 77 7.48 -17.57 9.14
C PRO A 77 6.74 -16.44 8.40
N TRP A 78 5.47 -16.23 8.74
CA TRP A 78 4.60 -15.25 8.10
C TRP A 78 5.12 -13.80 8.20
N LEU A 79 5.77 -13.44 9.32
CA LEU A 79 6.37 -12.12 9.54
C LEU A 79 7.41 -11.79 8.47
N GLY A 80 8.36 -12.71 8.26
CA GLY A 80 9.42 -12.52 7.27
C GLY A 80 8.89 -12.46 5.84
N GLN A 81 7.86 -13.26 5.54
CA GLN A 81 7.20 -13.22 4.22
C GLN A 81 6.48 -11.89 4.01
N GLY A 82 5.71 -11.41 5.01
CA GLY A 82 5.00 -10.14 4.94
C GLY A 82 5.94 -8.95 4.73
N LEU A 83 7.01 -8.86 5.52
CA LEU A 83 8.01 -7.79 5.37
C LEU A 83 8.67 -7.78 4.00
N ARG A 84 9.16 -8.92 3.54
CA ARG A 84 9.81 -9.04 2.21
C ARG A 84 8.84 -8.68 1.09
N PHE A 85 7.60 -9.10 1.20
CA PHE A 85 6.57 -8.80 0.22
C PHE A 85 6.27 -7.29 0.20
N GLY A 86 6.08 -6.64 1.36
CA GLY A 86 5.88 -5.20 1.45
C GLY A 86 7.02 -4.41 0.81
N VAL A 87 8.27 -4.75 1.13
CA VAL A 87 9.46 -4.11 0.52
C VAL A 87 9.50 -4.34 -0.98
N ALA A 88 9.22 -5.55 -1.47
CA ALA A 88 9.21 -5.86 -2.90
C ALA A 88 8.15 -5.05 -3.65
N VAL A 89 6.93 -4.93 -3.09
CA VAL A 89 5.87 -4.12 -3.71
C VAL A 89 6.23 -2.64 -3.70
N TRP A 90 6.80 -2.12 -2.60
CA TRP A 90 7.30 -0.75 -2.56
C TRP A 90 8.37 -0.50 -3.63
N ALA A 91 9.35 -1.40 -3.76
CA ALA A 91 10.40 -1.29 -4.76
C ALA A 91 9.88 -1.37 -6.21
N LEU A 92 8.79 -2.10 -6.44
CA LEU A 92 8.19 -2.25 -7.76
C LEU A 92 7.26 -1.08 -8.13
N ALA A 93 6.47 -0.59 -7.19
CA ALA A 93 5.40 0.39 -7.45
C ALA A 93 5.78 1.81 -7.01
N SER A 94 6.09 2.01 -5.73
CA SER A 94 6.30 3.35 -5.17
C SER A 94 7.66 3.93 -5.53
N ALA A 95 8.73 3.15 -5.40
CA ALA A 95 10.09 3.67 -5.61
C ALA A 95 10.30 4.21 -7.05
N PRO A 96 9.98 3.49 -8.14
CA PRO A 96 10.13 4.01 -9.49
C PRO A 96 9.25 5.24 -9.74
N LEU A 97 8.03 5.24 -9.23
CA LEU A 97 7.09 6.34 -9.39
C LEU A 97 7.63 7.63 -8.77
N TYR A 98 8.09 7.57 -7.50
CA TYR A 98 8.60 8.76 -6.82
C TYR A 98 9.92 9.26 -7.40
N LEU A 99 10.82 8.37 -7.82
CA LEU A 99 12.08 8.75 -8.49
C LEU A 99 11.80 9.41 -9.84
N THR A 100 10.88 8.87 -10.63
CA THR A 100 10.49 9.46 -11.92
C THR A 100 9.82 10.82 -11.73
N ASN A 101 8.90 10.93 -10.76
CA ASN A 101 8.24 12.20 -10.46
C ASN A 101 9.26 13.25 -9.98
N TYR A 102 10.25 12.88 -9.18
CA TYR A 102 11.31 13.79 -8.75
C TYR A 102 12.19 14.29 -9.92
N MET A 103 12.40 13.45 -10.92
CA MET A 103 13.11 13.84 -12.14
C MET A 103 12.31 14.84 -12.99
N ILE A 104 10.98 14.66 -13.06
CA ILE A 104 10.10 15.44 -13.97
C ILE A 104 9.59 16.72 -13.30
N GLU A 105 9.28 16.66 -12.01
CA GLU A 105 8.63 17.73 -11.27
C GLU A 105 9.62 18.41 -10.30
N PRO A 106 9.59 19.75 -10.19
CA PRO A 106 10.48 20.50 -9.31
C PRO A 106 10.05 20.36 -7.82
N ARG A 107 10.10 19.17 -7.28
CA ARG A 107 9.79 18.89 -5.88
C ARG A 107 11.00 19.09 -4.98
N PRO A 108 10.83 19.64 -3.75
CA PRO A 108 11.94 19.71 -2.79
C PRO A 108 12.43 18.31 -2.42
N GLY A 109 13.76 18.11 -2.46
CA GLY A 109 14.36 16.78 -2.19
C GLY A 109 14.03 16.25 -0.79
N LEU A 110 13.95 17.10 0.23
CA LEU A 110 13.58 16.70 1.59
C LEU A 110 12.13 16.19 1.65
N PHE A 111 11.20 16.82 0.94
CA PHE A 111 9.82 16.36 0.83
C PHE A 111 9.78 14.96 0.22
N VAL A 112 10.47 14.77 -0.90
CA VAL A 112 10.51 13.45 -1.59
C VAL A 112 11.12 12.38 -0.68
N ALA A 113 12.19 12.68 0.05
CA ALA A 113 12.82 11.74 0.98
C ALA A 113 11.86 11.33 2.13
N LYS A 114 11.10 12.27 2.68
CA LYS A 114 10.11 11.99 3.72
C LYS A 114 8.97 11.11 3.20
N VAL A 115 8.40 11.43 2.04
CA VAL A 115 7.35 10.62 1.41
C VAL A 115 7.87 9.23 1.10
N PHE A 116 9.04 9.12 0.51
CA PHE A 116 9.69 7.86 0.16
C PHE A 116 9.91 6.95 1.39
N GLY A 117 10.38 7.55 2.51
CA GLY A 117 10.52 6.85 3.78
C GLY A 117 9.19 6.41 4.40
N TRP A 118 8.13 7.23 4.28
CA TRP A 118 6.81 6.85 4.74
C TRP A 118 6.23 5.69 3.93
N GLU A 119 6.36 5.74 2.61
CA GLU A 119 5.82 4.73 1.71
C GLU A 119 6.41 3.33 1.95
N ILE A 120 7.71 3.22 2.27
CA ILE A 120 8.30 1.91 2.61
C ILE A 120 7.73 1.39 3.93
N ILE A 121 7.54 2.26 4.93
CA ILE A 121 6.94 1.88 6.22
C ILE A 121 5.50 1.41 6.00
N ALA A 122 4.69 2.15 5.25
CA ALA A 122 3.32 1.80 4.94
C ALA A 122 3.22 0.47 4.18
N ALA A 123 4.08 0.26 3.18
CA ALA A 123 4.13 -1.00 2.43
C ALA A 123 4.54 -2.20 3.30
N MET A 124 5.49 -2.02 4.24
CA MET A 124 5.85 -3.06 5.20
C MET A 124 4.69 -3.40 6.14
N LEU A 125 3.96 -2.41 6.64
CA LEU A 125 2.78 -2.60 7.49
C LEU A 125 1.66 -3.34 6.73
N LEU A 126 1.39 -2.97 5.48
CA LEU A 126 0.43 -3.67 4.63
C LEU A 126 0.88 -5.12 4.33
N GLY A 127 2.16 -5.34 4.10
CA GLY A 127 2.73 -6.67 3.93
C GLY A 127 2.56 -7.55 5.17
N LEU A 128 2.79 -6.99 6.36
CA LEU A 128 2.53 -7.69 7.64
C LEU A 128 1.04 -7.97 7.82
N LEU A 129 0.18 -7.02 7.49
CA LEU A 129 -1.27 -7.18 7.59
C LEU A 129 -1.76 -8.34 6.73
N VAL A 130 -1.42 -8.37 5.43
CA VAL A 130 -1.87 -9.44 4.54
C VAL A 130 -1.32 -10.80 4.96
N ALA A 131 -0.09 -10.85 5.48
CA ALA A 131 0.51 -12.06 6.00
C ALA A 131 -0.21 -12.56 7.26
N ALA A 132 -0.54 -11.66 8.19
CA ALA A 132 -1.31 -11.98 9.39
C ALA A 132 -2.72 -12.51 9.06
N LEU A 133 -3.41 -11.87 8.10
CA LEU A 133 -4.73 -12.32 7.63
C LEU A 133 -4.69 -13.68 6.92
N SER A 134 -3.52 -14.08 6.43
CA SER A 134 -3.35 -15.31 5.65
C SER A 134 -2.72 -16.46 6.43
N LYS A 135 -2.20 -16.23 7.64
CA LYS A 135 -1.43 -17.24 8.41
C LYS A 135 -2.15 -18.55 8.63
N ASN A 136 -3.46 -18.54 8.82
CA ASN A 136 -4.26 -19.72 9.16
C ASN A 136 -4.81 -20.50 7.94
N ASP A 137 -4.49 -20.08 6.70
CA ASP A 137 -5.03 -20.80 5.54
C ASP A 137 -4.39 -22.18 5.33
N GLY A 138 -3.14 -22.38 5.76
CA GLY A 138 -2.45 -23.68 5.70
C GLY A 138 -3.10 -24.72 6.61
N ALA A 139 -3.38 -24.35 7.86
CA ALA A 139 -3.99 -25.24 8.86
C ALA A 139 -5.43 -25.68 8.50
N ALA A 140 -6.13 -24.93 7.67
CA ALA A 140 -7.46 -25.31 7.19
C ALA A 140 -7.41 -26.34 6.04
N GLN A 141 -6.33 -26.31 5.26
CA GLN A 141 -6.15 -27.20 4.11
C GLN A 141 -5.74 -28.62 4.55
N GLU A 142 -4.94 -28.74 5.63
CA GLU A 142 -4.55 -30.02 6.23
C GLU A 142 -5.71 -30.76 6.94
N ARG A 143 -6.80 -30.07 7.26
CA ARG A 143 -8.00 -30.67 7.87
C ARG A 143 -9.04 -31.15 6.85
N GLU A 144 -8.90 -30.78 5.58
CA GLU A 144 -9.79 -31.17 4.50
C GLU A 144 -9.23 -32.34 3.65
N THR A 145 -7.96 -32.77 3.91
CA THR A 145 -7.31 -33.96 3.31
C THR A 145 -7.27 -35.12 4.28
#